data_4510eaff7d724e50d8e0f35e1b8f85d9
#
_entry.id   4510eaff7d724e50d8e0f35e1b8f85d9
#
_cell.length_a   1.000
_cell.length_b   1.000
_cell.length_c   1.000
_cell.angle_alpha   90.00
_cell.angle_beta   90.00
_cell.angle_gamma   90.00
#
_symmetry.space_group_name_H-M   'P 1'
#
loop_
_entity.id
_entity.type
_entity.pdbx_description
1 polymer ?
#
loop_
_entity_poly.entity_id
_entity_poly.type
_entity_poly.pdbx_seq_one_letter_code
_entity_poly.pdbx_strand_id
1 'polypeptide(L)'
;METLSHANPDEAWRAAVVSAALLLATSAQAQAADTNANGTDNHFDLEAHRGGIGLTVESTLASFAKGLETGVSTLELDLQITKDGREVITHDRKTSDKKCLDTAPVTPSDPEFPYVGKYIKDLTFEQVRSLDCGSLTQPQFPGQAASPGAKMPTLAEVFALADSHRARQVKFNIETKVEAGAPEETAPREQFVDVALREIKAAHMKNRVSIQSFDWGSLRLVQQRDPNIRTVALTNKDFLQAGQPGSSPWLGGIDADDFGGDLIASAASLGFDAVSPVHGTPQNGKVADPGYVSYVTADMVQRAHAAGMQVIPWTVDDQPTMRALIDAGVDGIITDYPYRLREVMAGAGMKLPRSFELQPGR
;
A
#
# COMPACT_ATOMS: atom_id res chain seq x y z
N MET A 1 78.13 -36.58 38.33
CA MET A 1 77.75 -35.14 38.39
C MET A 1 76.64 -34.95 37.39
N GLU A 2 75.41 -35.00 37.92
CA GLU A 2 74.18 -34.84 37.16
C GLU A 2 73.85 -33.35 37.11
N THR A 3 73.57 -32.85 35.97
CA THR A 3 73.02 -31.49 35.78
C THR A 3 71.54 -31.65 35.43
N LEU A 4 70.69 -31.27 36.36
CA LEU A 4 69.25 -31.15 36.19
C LEU A 4 68.95 -29.92 35.31
N SER A 5 68.27 -30.14 34.19
CA SER A 5 67.72 -29.11 33.33
C SER A 5 66.38 -28.66 33.90
N HIS A 6 66.25 -27.41 34.25
CA HIS A 6 65.00 -26.80 34.69
C HIS A 6 64.15 -26.45 33.45
N ALA A 7 62.96 -27.08 33.34
CA ALA A 7 61.94 -26.70 32.36
C ALA A 7 61.28 -25.38 32.79
N ASN A 8 61.15 -24.47 31.82
CA ASN A 8 60.60 -23.13 31.97
C ASN A 8 59.03 -23.22 32.01
N PRO A 9 58.37 -22.72 33.07
CA PRO A 9 56.94 -22.80 33.21
C PRO A 9 56.11 -21.98 32.17
N ASP A 10 56.73 -21.12 31.36
CA ASP A 10 56.02 -20.24 30.45
C ASP A 10 55.60 -20.85 29.12
N GLU A 11 56.08 -22.07 28.78
CA GLU A 11 55.67 -22.74 27.50
C GLU A 11 54.33 -23.51 27.64
N ALA A 12 53.96 -23.92 28.88
CA ALA A 12 52.71 -24.67 29.06
C ALA A 12 51.44 -23.80 28.96
N TRP A 13 51.55 -22.47 29.10
CA TRP A 13 50.41 -21.56 29.03
C TRP A 13 50.10 -21.13 27.57
N ARG A 14 51.07 -21.17 26.68
CA ARG A 14 50.84 -20.79 25.27
C ARG A 14 50.10 -21.83 24.46
N ALA A 15 50.20 -23.09 24.81
CA ALA A 15 49.48 -24.17 24.11
C ALA A 15 48.01 -24.30 24.54
N ALA A 16 47.64 -23.86 25.74
CA ALA A 16 46.27 -23.91 26.24
C ALA A 16 45.39 -22.75 25.75
N VAL A 17 46.00 -21.59 25.41
CA VAL A 17 45.27 -20.41 24.93
C VAL A 17 44.90 -20.51 23.46
N VAL A 18 45.73 -21.23 22.63
CA VAL A 18 45.46 -21.36 21.20
C VAL A 18 44.35 -22.41 20.94
N SER A 19 44.21 -23.45 21.77
CA SER A 19 43.12 -24.43 21.62
C SER A 19 41.74 -23.92 22.06
N ALA A 20 41.66 -22.95 22.97
CA ALA A 20 40.40 -22.35 23.39
C ALA A 20 39.87 -21.32 22.40
N ALA A 21 40.75 -20.68 21.61
CA ALA A 21 40.36 -19.68 20.61
C ALA A 21 39.81 -20.30 19.32
N LEU A 22 40.18 -21.56 18.98
CA LEU A 22 39.67 -22.24 17.79
C LEU A 22 38.33 -22.95 18.00
N LEU A 23 37.90 -23.17 19.23
CA LEU A 23 36.57 -23.75 19.54
C LEU A 23 35.48 -22.71 19.71
N LEU A 24 35.82 -21.42 19.78
CA LEU A 24 34.86 -20.31 19.83
C LEU A 24 34.56 -19.69 18.46
N ALA A 25 35.28 -20.03 17.41
CA ALA A 25 35.11 -19.51 16.06
C ALA A 25 34.12 -20.32 15.21
N THR A 26 33.67 -21.49 15.64
CA THR A 26 32.74 -22.37 14.88
C THR A 26 31.28 -22.27 15.38
N SER A 27 31.00 -21.54 16.43
CA SER A 27 29.62 -21.31 16.93
C SER A 27 29.00 -19.96 16.52
N ALA A 28 29.72 -19.11 15.81
CA ALA A 28 29.27 -17.78 15.42
C ALA A 28 28.65 -17.68 14.00
N GLN A 29 28.55 -18.79 13.26
CA GLN A 29 28.00 -18.82 11.91
C GLN A 29 26.63 -19.52 11.76
N ALA A 30 25.99 -19.89 12.85
CA ALA A 30 24.67 -20.54 12.82
C ALA A 30 23.58 -19.74 13.58
N GLN A 31 23.79 -18.47 13.87
CA GLN A 31 22.85 -17.63 14.63
C GLN A 31 22.62 -16.24 14.05
N ALA A 32 22.60 -16.15 12.71
CA ALA A 32 22.19 -14.93 11.98
C ALA A 32 20.83 -15.13 11.30
N ALA A 33 19.89 -15.77 11.99
CA ALA A 33 18.50 -15.86 11.57
C ALA A 33 17.66 -16.09 12.82
N ASP A 34 17.42 -15.03 13.62
CA ASP A 34 16.28 -14.82 14.51
C ASP A 34 16.62 -13.77 15.59
N THR A 35 16.67 -12.50 15.20
CA THR A 35 16.53 -11.40 16.17
C THR A 35 15.72 -10.28 15.54
N ASN A 36 14.42 -10.51 15.32
CA ASN A 36 13.41 -9.48 15.44
C ASN A 36 12.61 -9.74 16.70
N ALA A 37 13.23 -9.44 17.86
CA ALA A 37 12.60 -9.50 19.17
C ALA A 37 11.87 -8.18 19.46
N ASN A 38 10.91 -7.83 18.60
CA ASN A 38 9.76 -7.01 18.97
C ASN A 38 8.54 -7.78 18.46
N GLY A 39 7.73 -8.31 19.39
CA GLY A 39 6.60 -9.19 19.11
C GLY A 39 5.44 -8.48 18.41
N THR A 40 5.66 -8.05 17.19
CA THR A 40 4.65 -7.85 16.18
C THR A 40 4.72 -9.06 15.27
N ASP A 41 3.63 -9.79 15.16
CA ASP A 41 3.40 -10.85 14.17
C ASP A 41 3.60 -10.20 12.80
N ASN A 42 4.84 -10.17 12.29
CA ASN A 42 5.24 -9.46 11.07
C ASN A 42 4.73 -10.26 9.87
N HIS A 43 3.40 -10.23 9.68
CA HIS A 43 2.79 -10.77 8.48
C HIS A 43 3.07 -9.81 7.33
N PHE A 44 3.70 -10.33 6.27
CA PHE A 44 3.86 -9.62 5.01
C PHE A 44 2.49 -9.10 4.52
N ASP A 45 2.40 -7.82 4.18
CA ASP A 45 1.14 -7.19 3.77
C ASP A 45 0.90 -7.41 2.27
N LEU A 46 -0.01 -8.33 1.96
CA LEU A 46 -0.51 -8.54 0.61
C LEU A 46 -1.73 -7.64 0.42
N GLU A 47 -1.56 -6.57 -0.36
CA GLU A 47 -2.62 -5.62 -0.62
C GLU A 47 -3.24 -5.81 -2.01
N ALA A 48 -4.57 -6.00 -2.06
CA ALA A 48 -5.32 -6.08 -3.31
C ALA A 48 -5.64 -4.66 -3.80
N HIS A 49 -4.92 -4.20 -4.83
CA HIS A 49 -5.11 -2.90 -5.46
C HIS A 49 -6.53 -2.77 -6.02
N ARG A 50 -7.33 -1.82 -5.51
CA ARG A 50 -8.74 -1.61 -5.86
C ARG A 50 -9.61 -2.87 -5.76
N GLY A 51 -9.30 -3.74 -4.79
CA GLY A 51 -9.94 -5.04 -4.60
C GLY A 51 -9.37 -6.18 -5.44
N GLY A 52 -8.38 -5.95 -6.30
CA GLY A 52 -7.79 -6.91 -7.24
C GLY A 52 -8.28 -6.68 -8.67
N ILE A 53 -8.00 -5.49 -9.20
CA ILE A 53 -8.45 -5.00 -10.52
C ILE A 53 -8.15 -5.97 -11.67
N GLY A 54 -7.06 -6.75 -11.61
CA GLY A 54 -6.72 -7.74 -12.62
C GLY A 54 -7.69 -8.92 -12.70
N LEU A 55 -8.56 -9.09 -11.69
CA LEU A 55 -9.51 -10.22 -11.59
C LEU A 55 -10.96 -9.79 -11.86
N THR A 56 -11.36 -8.63 -11.37
CA THR A 56 -12.73 -8.10 -11.46
C THR A 56 -12.66 -6.58 -11.65
N VAL A 57 -13.66 -5.99 -12.30
CA VAL A 57 -13.71 -4.54 -12.51
C VAL A 57 -13.49 -3.79 -11.20
N GLU A 58 -12.51 -2.90 -11.20
CA GLU A 58 -11.98 -2.17 -10.04
C GLU A 58 -13.04 -1.47 -9.19
N SER A 59 -12.72 -1.31 -7.88
CA SER A 59 -13.50 -0.44 -6.98
C SER A 59 -15.00 -0.79 -6.93
N THR A 60 -15.36 -2.05 -7.19
CA THR A 60 -16.73 -2.59 -7.04
C THR A 60 -16.80 -3.51 -5.81
N LEU A 61 -17.99 -3.70 -5.24
CA LEU A 61 -18.15 -4.69 -4.17
C LEU A 61 -17.74 -6.10 -4.64
N ALA A 62 -17.90 -6.40 -5.94
CA ALA A 62 -17.47 -7.67 -6.52
C ALA A 62 -15.93 -7.81 -6.52
N SER A 63 -15.18 -6.74 -6.81
CA SER A 63 -13.71 -6.78 -6.76
C SER A 63 -13.21 -6.97 -5.32
N PHE A 64 -13.78 -6.25 -4.35
CA PHE A 64 -13.42 -6.42 -2.95
C PHE A 64 -13.78 -7.81 -2.42
N ALA A 65 -14.95 -8.37 -2.79
CA ALA A 65 -15.30 -9.75 -2.48
C ALA A 65 -14.28 -10.73 -3.07
N LYS A 66 -13.86 -10.50 -4.32
CA LYS A 66 -12.84 -11.33 -4.97
C LYS A 66 -11.49 -11.27 -4.28
N GLY A 67 -11.08 -10.10 -3.80
CA GLY A 67 -9.89 -9.93 -2.94
C GLY A 67 -9.99 -10.76 -1.65
N LEU A 68 -11.14 -10.70 -0.96
CA LEU A 68 -11.39 -11.49 0.25
C LEU A 68 -11.34 -12.99 -0.02
N GLU A 69 -11.99 -13.46 -1.10
CA GLU A 69 -12.00 -14.87 -1.53
C GLU A 69 -10.60 -15.36 -1.90
N THR A 70 -9.81 -14.52 -2.59
CA THR A 70 -8.41 -14.83 -2.92
C THR A 70 -7.56 -14.98 -1.66
N GLY A 71 -7.87 -14.25 -0.61
CA GLY A 71 -7.12 -14.23 0.65
C GLY A 71 -6.00 -13.20 0.64
N VAL A 72 -6.33 -11.99 1.06
CA VAL A 72 -5.41 -10.85 1.18
C VAL A 72 -5.31 -10.39 2.63
N SER A 73 -4.24 -9.69 2.96
CA SER A 73 -4.08 -9.04 4.26
C SER A 73 -4.86 -7.74 4.32
N THR A 74 -4.86 -7.00 3.20
CA THR A 74 -5.39 -5.65 3.10
C THR A 74 -6.13 -5.47 1.77
N LEU A 75 -7.28 -4.83 1.82
CA LEU A 75 -7.96 -4.27 0.65
C LEU A 75 -7.51 -2.83 0.49
N GLU A 76 -6.91 -2.53 -0.65
CA GLU A 76 -6.57 -1.18 -1.03
C GLU A 76 -7.72 -0.56 -1.80
N LEU A 77 -8.02 0.73 -1.58
CA LEU A 77 -9.15 1.44 -2.18
C LEU A 77 -8.95 2.95 -2.20
N ASP A 78 -9.55 3.59 -3.21
CA ASP A 78 -9.43 5.03 -3.50
C ASP A 78 -10.71 5.79 -3.13
N LEU A 79 -10.58 6.89 -2.43
CA LEU A 79 -11.68 7.74 -1.99
C LEU A 79 -11.78 8.99 -2.86
N GLN A 80 -12.99 9.27 -3.36
CA GLN A 80 -13.36 10.56 -3.97
C GLN A 80 -14.54 11.18 -3.22
N ILE A 81 -14.66 12.51 -3.28
CA ILE A 81 -15.72 13.25 -2.61
C ILE A 81 -16.64 13.94 -3.63
N THR A 82 -17.93 13.72 -3.48
CA THR A 82 -18.97 14.28 -4.33
C THR A 82 -19.30 15.75 -3.96
N LYS A 83 -20.03 16.44 -4.82
CA LYS A 83 -20.48 17.84 -4.64
C LYS A 83 -21.21 18.08 -3.31
N ASP A 84 -21.98 17.12 -2.87
CA ASP A 84 -22.74 17.14 -1.63
C ASP A 84 -21.99 16.58 -0.42
N GLY A 85 -20.66 16.39 -0.53
CA GLY A 85 -19.76 16.04 0.56
C GLY A 85 -19.87 14.60 1.04
N ARG A 86 -20.24 13.67 0.15
CA ARG A 86 -20.27 12.24 0.41
C ARG A 86 -19.12 11.54 -0.31
N GLU A 87 -18.63 10.48 0.29
CA GLU A 87 -17.58 9.67 -0.33
C GLU A 87 -18.12 8.62 -1.28
N VAL A 88 -17.34 8.34 -2.31
CA VAL A 88 -17.47 7.17 -3.18
C VAL A 88 -16.10 6.55 -3.40
N ILE A 89 -16.07 5.24 -3.57
CA ILE A 89 -14.84 4.50 -3.83
C ILE A 89 -14.65 4.41 -5.34
N THR A 90 -13.65 5.15 -5.82
CA THR A 90 -13.23 5.17 -7.23
C THR A 90 -11.89 5.86 -7.36
N HIS A 91 -11.05 5.39 -8.29
CA HIS A 91 -9.71 5.94 -8.48
C HIS A 91 -9.72 7.31 -9.17
N ASP A 92 -10.46 7.42 -10.28
CA ASP A 92 -10.38 8.60 -11.13
C ASP A 92 -11.21 9.75 -10.55
N ARG A 93 -10.65 10.94 -10.54
CA ARG A 93 -11.36 12.16 -10.12
C ARG A 93 -12.43 12.59 -11.12
N LYS A 94 -12.39 12.02 -12.33
CA LYS A 94 -13.34 12.28 -13.43
C LYS A 94 -13.94 10.96 -13.90
N THR A 95 -15.25 10.89 -14.01
CA THR A 95 -15.94 9.74 -14.60
C THR A 95 -15.52 9.53 -16.04
N SER A 96 -15.37 8.28 -16.48
CA SER A 96 -14.83 7.93 -17.80
C SER A 96 -15.74 6.95 -18.53
N ASP A 97 -15.94 7.16 -19.83
CA ASP A 97 -16.63 6.26 -20.76
C ASP A 97 -15.92 4.91 -20.96
N LYS A 98 -14.66 4.80 -20.48
CA LYS A 98 -13.90 3.55 -20.47
C LYS A 98 -14.19 2.69 -19.25
N LYS A 99 -14.82 3.26 -18.21
CA LYS A 99 -15.06 2.61 -16.93
C LYS A 99 -16.54 2.61 -16.52
N CYS A 100 -17.30 3.64 -16.92
CA CYS A 100 -18.68 3.80 -16.48
C CYS A 100 -19.60 4.11 -17.67
N LEU A 101 -20.86 3.68 -17.53
CA LEU A 101 -21.95 3.96 -18.44
C LEU A 101 -22.99 4.86 -17.76
N ASP A 102 -23.49 5.84 -18.48
CA ASP A 102 -24.70 6.55 -18.08
C ASP A 102 -25.90 5.61 -18.17
N THR A 103 -26.77 5.62 -17.17
CA THR A 103 -28.00 4.82 -17.19
C THR A 103 -29.23 5.68 -17.46
N ALA A 104 -29.52 6.62 -16.56
CA ALA A 104 -30.61 7.58 -16.69
C ALA A 104 -30.31 8.82 -15.86
N PRO A 105 -30.89 9.99 -16.22
CA PRO A 105 -30.81 11.16 -15.35
C PRO A 105 -31.54 10.91 -14.02
N VAL A 106 -30.98 11.44 -12.92
CA VAL A 106 -31.56 11.28 -11.56
C VAL A 106 -32.92 11.97 -11.46
N THR A 107 -33.06 13.12 -12.15
CA THR A 107 -34.35 13.80 -12.30
C THR A 107 -34.64 14.04 -13.78
N PRO A 108 -35.93 14.11 -14.20
CA PRO A 108 -36.25 14.47 -15.56
C PRO A 108 -35.62 15.81 -15.93
N SER A 109 -34.91 15.83 -17.07
CA SER A 109 -34.24 17.03 -17.59
C SER A 109 -33.09 17.53 -16.69
N ASP A 110 -32.42 16.67 -15.92
CA ASP A 110 -31.24 17.04 -15.14
C ASP A 110 -30.19 17.68 -16.07
N PRO A 111 -29.83 18.97 -15.86
CA PRO A 111 -28.90 19.69 -16.73
C PRO A 111 -27.47 19.11 -16.66
N GLU A 112 -27.14 18.32 -15.61
CA GLU A 112 -25.85 17.69 -15.48
C GLU A 112 -25.76 16.35 -16.24
N PHE A 113 -26.88 15.79 -16.72
CA PHE A 113 -26.84 14.56 -17.52
C PHE A 113 -26.38 14.85 -18.97
N PRO A 114 -25.47 14.03 -19.58
CA PRO A 114 -24.84 12.81 -19.03
C PRO A 114 -23.77 13.09 -17.96
N TYR A 115 -23.61 12.16 -17.02
CA TYR A 115 -22.67 12.29 -15.89
C TYR A 115 -21.27 11.76 -16.22
N VAL A 116 -21.16 10.89 -17.23
CA VAL A 116 -19.87 10.44 -17.76
C VAL A 116 -19.10 11.61 -18.37
N GLY A 117 -17.80 11.73 -18.03
CA GLY A 117 -16.94 12.81 -18.47
C GLY A 117 -16.88 14.01 -17.53
N LYS A 118 -17.51 13.94 -16.34
CA LYS A 118 -17.53 15.02 -15.33
C LYS A 118 -16.68 14.69 -14.12
N TYR A 119 -16.21 15.72 -13.42
CA TYR A 119 -15.51 15.55 -12.14
C TYR A 119 -16.47 15.06 -11.06
N ILE A 120 -16.03 14.11 -10.23
CA ILE A 120 -16.81 13.56 -9.10
C ILE A 120 -17.26 14.67 -8.16
N LYS A 121 -16.37 15.62 -7.88
CA LYS A 121 -16.68 16.78 -7.00
C LYS A 121 -17.80 17.70 -7.51
N ASP A 122 -18.12 17.63 -8.79
CA ASP A 122 -19.16 18.46 -9.42
C ASP A 122 -20.52 17.73 -9.52
N LEU A 123 -20.53 16.42 -9.25
CA LEU A 123 -21.72 15.58 -9.24
C LEU A 123 -22.20 15.29 -7.81
N THR A 124 -23.50 15.24 -7.61
CA THR A 124 -24.06 14.75 -6.34
C THR A 124 -23.84 13.25 -6.18
N PHE A 125 -23.89 12.77 -4.97
CA PHE A 125 -23.80 11.34 -4.67
C PHE A 125 -24.82 10.51 -5.46
N GLU A 126 -26.05 10.99 -5.57
CA GLU A 126 -27.10 10.31 -6.32
C GLU A 126 -26.78 10.22 -7.81
N GLN A 127 -26.25 11.30 -8.41
CA GLN A 127 -25.80 11.31 -9.81
C GLN A 127 -24.66 10.31 -10.04
N VAL A 128 -23.63 10.30 -9.18
CA VAL A 128 -22.53 9.35 -9.27
C VAL A 128 -23.04 7.90 -9.09
N ARG A 129 -23.92 7.67 -8.14
CA ARG A 129 -24.50 6.34 -7.86
C ARG A 129 -25.49 5.85 -8.92
N SER A 130 -25.96 6.72 -9.82
CA SER A 130 -26.76 6.26 -10.95
C SER A 130 -25.93 5.57 -12.02
N LEU A 131 -24.64 5.86 -12.17
CA LEU A 131 -23.75 5.25 -13.15
C LEU A 131 -23.62 3.73 -12.96
N ASP A 132 -23.44 3.02 -14.09
CA ASP A 132 -22.97 1.64 -14.09
C ASP A 132 -21.44 1.64 -14.33
N CYS A 133 -20.68 1.33 -13.30
CA CYS A 133 -19.21 1.29 -13.34
C CYS A 133 -18.65 -0.12 -13.19
N GLY A 134 -19.42 -1.13 -13.54
CA GLY A 134 -18.99 -2.53 -13.47
C GLY A 134 -19.15 -3.32 -14.77
N SER A 135 -19.87 -2.79 -15.76
CA SER A 135 -20.09 -3.48 -17.04
C SER A 135 -18.88 -3.48 -17.97
N LEU A 136 -18.01 -2.46 -17.88
CA LEU A 136 -16.90 -2.27 -18.81
C LEU A 136 -15.61 -2.86 -18.22
N THR A 137 -15.10 -3.91 -18.88
CA THR A 137 -13.77 -4.46 -18.59
C THR A 137 -12.69 -3.63 -19.30
N GLN A 138 -11.49 -3.60 -18.72
CA GLN A 138 -10.38 -2.82 -19.24
C GLN A 138 -9.45 -3.71 -20.07
N PRO A 139 -9.06 -3.31 -21.31
CA PRO A 139 -8.26 -4.15 -22.22
C PRO A 139 -6.91 -4.58 -21.68
N GLN A 140 -6.31 -3.80 -20.77
CA GLN A 140 -5.05 -4.15 -20.12
C GLN A 140 -5.18 -5.30 -19.09
N PHE A 141 -6.40 -5.68 -18.72
CA PHE A 141 -6.71 -6.79 -17.82
C PHE A 141 -7.54 -7.87 -18.52
N PRO A 142 -6.94 -8.69 -19.41
CA PRO A 142 -7.68 -9.61 -20.30
C PRO A 142 -8.47 -10.70 -19.57
N GLY A 143 -8.19 -10.94 -18.29
CA GLY A 143 -8.93 -11.89 -17.44
C GLY A 143 -9.95 -11.27 -16.51
N GLN A 144 -10.19 -9.95 -16.62
CA GLN A 144 -11.06 -9.21 -15.73
C GLN A 144 -12.54 -9.61 -15.91
N ALA A 145 -13.20 -9.99 -14.83
CA ALA A 145 -14.64 -10.27 -14.85
C ALA A 145 -15.43 -8.96 -14.69
N ALA A 146 -16.43 -8.78 -15.56
CA ALA A 146 -17.39 -7.69 -15.43
C ALA A 146 -18.36 -7.93 -14.24
N SER A 147 -18.86 -6.83 -13.69
CA SER A 147 -19.93 -6.81 -12.67
C SER A 147 -21.04 -5.85 -13.10
N PRO A 148 -21.87 -6.22 -14.11
CA PRO A 148 -22.85 -5.32 -14.71
C PRO A 148 -23.80 -4.69 -13.69
N GLY A 149 -24.02 -3.37 -13.83
CA GLY A 149 -24.85 -2.59 -12.92
C GLY A 149 -24.18 -2.20 -11.59
N ALA A 150 -22.91 -2.60 -11.36
CA ALA A 150 -22.20 -2.22 -10.14
C ALA A 150 -22.03 -0.71 -10.05
N LYS A 151 -22.18 -0.19 -8.83
CA LYS A 151 -22.05 1.21 -8.47
C LYS A 151 -20.71 1.45 -7.79
N MET A 152 -20.21 2.67 -7.85
CA MET A 152 -19.11 3.09 -6.97
C MET A 152 -19.59 2.94 -5.52
N PRO A 153 -19.02 2.05 -4.69
CA PRO A 153 -19.50 1.82 -3.33
C PRO A 153 -19.07 2.94 -2.39
N THR A 154 -19.60 2.91 -1.17
CA THR A 154 -19.16 3.70 -0.03
C THR A 154 -18.21 2.90 0.86
N LEU A 155 -17.46 3.57 1.76
CA LEU A 155 -16.66 2.91 2.79
C LEU A 155 -17.53 1.98 3.66
N ALA A 156 -18.71 2.45 4.05
CA ALA A 156 -19.64 1.66 4.86
C ALA A 156 -20.06 0.36 4.15
N GLU A 157 -20.30 0.40 2.82
CA GLU A 157 -20.64 -0.79 2.04
C GLU A 157 -19.45 -1.77 1.95
N VAL A 158 -18.22 -1.28 1.78
CA VAL A 158 -17.01 -2.12 1.74
C VAL A 158 -16.74 -2.74 3.11
N PHE A 159 -16.90 -2.01 4.20
CA PHE A 159 -16.76 -2.55 5.55
C PHE A 159 -17.82 -3.61 5.86
N ALA A 160 -19.08 -3.36 5.49
CA ALA A 160 -20.17 -4.33 5.65
C ALA A 160 -19.94 -5.60 4.81
N LEU A 161 -19.37 -5.46 3.61
CA LEU A 161 -18.97 -6.62 2.79
C LEU A 161 -17.94 -7.48 3.53
N ALA A 162 -16.88 -6.89 4.07
CA ALA A 162 -15.86 -7.62 4.81
C ALA A 162 -16.45 -8.33 6.05
N ASP A 163 -17.39 -7.69 6.74
CA ASP A 163 -18.08 -8.30 7.88
C ASP A 163 -18.98 -9.47 7.46
N SER A 164 -19.67 -9.37 6.31
CA SER A 164 -20.47 -10.47 5.74
C SER A 164 -19.63 -11.70 5.38
N HIS A 165 -18.40 -11.50 4.94
CA HIS A 165 -17.39 -12.54 4.72
C HIS A 165 -16.69 -12.99 6.03
N ARG A 166 -17.03 -12.41 7.19
CA ARG A 166 -16.36 -12.64 8.48
C ARG A 166 -14.85 -12.37 8.44
N ALA A 167 -14.43 -11.48 7.56
CA ALA A 167 -13.03 -11.12 7.32
C ALA A 167 -12.51 -10.09 8.32
N ARG A 168 -12.70 -10.34 9.63
CA ARG A 168 -12.40 -9.38 10.72
C ARG A 168 -10.93 -9.01 10.85
N GLN A 169 -10.04 -9.82 10.30
CA GLN A 169 -8.58 -9.58 10.34
C GLN A 169 -8.07 -8.82 9.10
N VAL A 170 -8.88 -8.71 8.04
CA VAL A 170 -8.50 -7.96 6.85
C VAL A 170 -8.51 -6.47 7.16
N LYS A 171 -7.47 -5.79 6.73
CA LYS A 171 -7.27 -4.34 6.87
C LYS A 171 -7.74 -3.61 5.61
N PHE A 172 -7.74 -2.28 5.69
CA PHE A 172 -8.10 -1.41 4.58
C PHE A 172 -7.04 -0.30 4.47
N ASN A 173 -6.46 -0.15 3.30
CA ASN A 173 -5.56 0.95 2.98
C ASN A 173 -6.32 1.94 2.09
N ILE A 174 -6.71 3.09 2.64
CA ILE A 174 -7.64 4.03 2.03
C ILE A 174 -6.85 5.22 1.48
N GLU A 175 -6.83 5.38 0.15
CA GLU A 175 -6.20 6.53 -0.48
C GLU A 175 -7.15 7.74 -0.50
N THR A 176 -6.70 8.87 0.03
CA THR A 176 -7.33 10.17 -0.23
C THR A 176 -6.81 10.72 -1.55
N LYS A 177 -7.67 10.72 -2.56
CA LYS A 177 -7.32 11.10 -3.95
C LYS A 177 -7.28 12.61 -4.17
N VAL A 178 -6.65 13.36 -3.28
CA VAL A 178 -6.42 14.79 -3.46
C VAL A 178 -5.45 15.01 -4.61
N GLU A 179 -5.83 15.84 -5.58
CA GLU A 179 -4.97 16.23 -6.69
C GLU A 179 -4.21 17.51 -6.32
N ALA A 180 -3.05 17.36 -5.69
CA ALA A 180 -2.27 18.51 -5.22
C ALA A 180 -1.69 19.36 -6.36
N GLY A 181 -1.53 18.77 -7.56
CA GLY A 181 -1.06 19.47 -8.76
C GLY A 181 -2.14 20.27 -9.49
N ALA A 182 -3.43 19.96 -9.26
CA ALA A 182 -4.59 20.62 -9.81
C ALA A 182 -5.75 20.60 -8.80
N PRO A 183 -5.65 21.36 -7.71
CA PRO A 183 -6.56 21.26 -6.58
C PRO A 183 -8.02 21.63 -6.92
N GLU A 184 -8.25 22.30 -8.02
CA GLU A 184 -9.59 22.60 -8.54
C GLU A 184 -10.29 21.37 -9.15
N GLU A 185 -9.59 20.26 -9.39
CA GLU A 185 -10.15 19.05 -9.99
C GLU A 185 -10.69 18.03 -8.96
N THR A 186 -10.40 18.24 -7.67
CA THR A 186 -10.91 17.41 -6.56
C THR A 186 -11.56 18.28 -5.48
N ALA A 187 -12.21 17.64 -4.52
CA ALA A 187 -12.63 18.31 -3.28
C ALA A 187 -11.40 18.79 -2.48
N PRO A 188 -11.52 19.76 -1.58
CA PRO A 188 -10.43 20.20 -0.72
C PRO A 188 -9.91 19.07 0.18
N ARG A 189 -8.61 19.10 0.48
CA ARG A 189 -7.92 18.16 1.38
C ARG A 189 -8.65 17.93 2.69
N GLU A 190 -9.09 19.01 3.33
CA GLU A 190 -9.80 18.99 4.61
C GLU A 190 -11.07 18.15 4.51
N GLN A 191 -11.78 18.25 3.41
CA GLN A 191 -13.03 17.50 3.21
C GLN A 191 -12.76 16.01 3.04
N PHE A 192 -11.70 15.61 2.31
CA PHE A 192 -11.30 14.21 2.20
C PHE A 192 -11.01 13.61 3.57
N VAL A 193 -10.19 14.30 4.37
CA VAL A 193 -9.78 13.81 5.69
C VAL A 193 -10.96 13.76 6.64
N ASP A 194 -11.79 14.80 6.69
CA ASP A 194 -12.94 14.86 7.60
C ASP A 194 -13.98 13.78 7.28
N VAL A 195 -14.24 13.54 6.00
CA VAL A 195 -15.18 12.51 5.55
C VAL A 195 -14.62 11.12 5.86
N ALA A 196 -13.36 10.83 5.48
CA ALA A 196 -12.73 9.55 5.76
C ALA A 196 -12.74 9.21 7.26
N LEU A 197 -12.27 10.13 8.10
CA LEU A 197 -12.23 9.90 9.56
C LEU A 197 -13.62 9.75 10.18
N ARG A 198 -14.63 10.48 9.68
CA ARG A 198 -16.03 10.34 10.11
C ARG A 198 -16.55 8.94 9.84
N GLU A 199 -16.37 8.42 8.60
CA GLU A 199 -16.85 7.10 8.20
C GLU A 199 -16.11 5.97 8.92
N ILE A 200 -14.79 6.08 9.06
CA ILE A 200 -13.97 5.13 9.82
C ILE A 200 -14.43 5.05 11.28
N LYS A 201 -14.68 6.21 11.90
CA LYS A 201 -15.17 6.29 13.28
C LYS A 201 -16.58 5.71 13.42
N ALA A 202 -17.49 6.06 12.52
CA ALA A 202 -18.87 5.57 12.53
C ALA A 202 -18.94 4.04 12.40
N ALA A 203 -18.05 3.45 11.60
CA ALA A 203 -17.94 2.00 11.41
C ALA A 203 -17.10 1.27 12.49
N HIS A 204 -16.51 1.98 13.45
CA HIS A 204 -15.58 1.43 14.45
C HIS A 204 -14.37 0.71 13.86
N MET A 205 -13.87 1.16 12.71
CA MET A 205 -12.83 0.49 11.91
C MET A 205 -11.41 1.00 12.17
N LYS A 206 -11.21 1.93 13.11
CA LYS A 206 -9.96 2.62 13.39
C LYS A 206 -8.72 1.71 13.46
N ASN A 207 -8.85 0.54 14.09
CA ASN A 207 -7.72 -0.40 14.28
C ASN A 207 -7.44 -1.29 13.05
N ARG A 208 -8.21 -1.13 11.99
CA ARG A 208 -8.12 -1.92 10.75
C ARG A 208 -7.83 -1.08 9.52
N VAL A 209 -7.64 0.23 9.69
CA VAL A 209 -7.42 1.17 8.57
C VAL A 209 -6.07 1.81 8.64
N SER A 210 -5.49 2.03 7.48
CA SER A 210 -4.46 3.04 7.21
C SER A 210 -5.00 4.06 6.20
N ILE A 211 -4.52 5.29 6.27
CA ILE A 211 -4.76 6.31 5.25
C ILE A 211 -3.48 6.46 4.44
N GLN A 212 -3.58 6.30 3.13
CA GLN A 212 -2.48 6.61 2.20
C GLN A 212 -2.82 7.83 1.35
N SER A 213 -1.81 8.53 0.86
CA SER A 213 -1.99 9.66 -0.06
C SER A 213 -0.71 10.04 -0.77
N PHE A 214 -0.83 10.47 -2.03
CA PHE A 214 0.22 11.24 -2.70
C PHE A 214 0.32 12.66 -2.15
N ASP A 215 -0.80 13.24 -1.70
CA ASP A 215 -0.81 14.50 -0.99
C ASP A 215 -0.47 14.30 0.49
N TRP A 216 0.81 14.45 0.84
CA TRP A 216 1.29 14.31 2.22
C TRP A 216 0.68 15.35 3.18
N GLY A 217 0.13 16.44 2.64
CA GLY A 217 -0.64 17.39 3.42
C GLY A 217 -1.89 16.75 4.02
N SER A 218 -2.54 15.82 3.30
CA SER A 218 -3.65 15.02 3.83
C SER A 218 -3.21 14.14 5.00
N LEU A 219 -2.04 13.48 4.87
CA LEU A 219 -1.51 12.61 5.93
C LEU A 219 -1.18 13.40 7.20
N ARG A 220 -0.56 14.57 7.06
CA ARG A 220 -0.30 15.49 8.19
C ARG A 220 -1.60 15.92 8.87
N LEU A 221 -2.63 16.18 8.09
CA LEU A 221 -3.94 16.55 8.63
C LEU A 221 -4.60 15.37 9.37
N VAL A 222 -4.47 14.14 8.84
CA VAL A 222 -4.91 12.92 9.53
C VAL A 222 -4.21 12.80 10.89
N GLN A 223 -2.89 12.93 10.95
CA GLN A 223 -2.12 12.87 12.21
C GLN A 223 -2.57 13.93 13.22
N GLN A 224 -2.91 15.13 12.76
CA GLN A 224 -3.41 16.21 13.62
C GLN A 224 -4.82 15.91 14.19
N ARG A 225 -5.69 15.27 13.39
CA ARG A 225 -7.09 14.97 13.74
C ARG A 225 -7.23 13.70 14.55
N ASP A 226 -6.48 12.67 14.19
CA ASP A 226 -6.46 11.37 14.84
C ASP A 226 -5.09 10.68 14.72
N PRO A 227 -4.17 10.93 15.69
CA PRO A 227 -2.80 10.41 15.64
C PRO A 227 -2.70 8.88 15.80
N ASN A 228 -3.82 8.18 16.00
CA ASN A 228 -3.82 6.72 16.07
C ASN A 228 -4.20 6.05 14.74
N ILE A 229 -4.55 6.82 13.71
CA ILE A 229 -4.72 6.31 12.36
C ILE A 229 -3.36 6.25 11.70
N ARG A 230 -2.98 5.08 11.20
CA ARG A 230 -1.73 4.85 10.50
C ARG A 230 -1.70 5.61 9.18
N THR A 231 -0.56 6.24 8.88
CA THR A 231 -0.35 7.05 7.68
C THR A 231 0.70 6.42 6.76
N VAL A 232 0.40 6.36 5.45
CA VAL A 232 1.24 5.76 4.42
C VAL A 232 1.53 6.77 3.32
N ALA A 233 2.79 7.17 3.17
CA ALA A 233 3.21 8.17 2.20
C ALA A 233 3.40 7.54 0.81
N LEU A 234 2.39 7.72 -0.06
CA LEU A 234 2.51 7.37 -1.48
C LEU A 234 3.45 8.35 -2.18
N THR A 235 4.25 7.84 -3.09
CA THR A 235 5.04 8.70 -3.97
C THR A 235 5.54 7.99 -5.23
N ASN A 236 5.96 8.81 -6.18
CA ASN A 236 6.89 8.45 -7.23
C ASN A 236 8.02 9.50 -7.25
N LYS A 237 9.08 9.26 -8.02
CA LYS A 237 10.23 10.17 -8.07
C LYS A 237 9.89 11.58 -8.56
N ASP A 238 8.87 11.70 -9.41
CA ASP A 238 8.50 12.99 -10.03
C ASP A 238 7.76 13.89 -9.04
N PHE A 239 7.05 13.28 -8.07
CA PHE A 239 6.33 14.03 -7.02
C PHE A 239 7.25 14.56 -5.91
N LEU A 240 8.42 13.95 -5.71
CA LEU A 240 9.43 14.51 -4.81
C LEU A 240 9.98 15.84 -5.32
N GLN A 241 10.04 16.06 -6.63
CA GLN A 241 10.61 17.24 -7.28
C GLN A 241 12.03 17.57 -6.81
N ALA A 242 12.81 16.56 -6.42
CA ALA A 242 14.18 16.73 -5.97
C ALA A 242 15.04 17.39 -7.06
N GLY A 243 15.86 18.38 -6.67
CA GLY A 243 16.66 19.21 -7.57
C GLY A 243 15.89 20.29 -8.31
N GLN A 244 14.62 20.54 -7.95
CA GLN A 244 13.79 21.61 -8.49
C GLN A 244 13.60 22.72 -7.45
N PRO A 245 13.54 24.00 -7.85
CA PRO A 245 13.36 25.09 -6.88
C PRO A 245 11.99 25.02 -6.15
N GLY A 246 12.03 25.04 -4.82
CA GLY A 246 10.85 25.14 -3.96
C GLY A 246 10.18 23.80 -3.63
N SER A 247 9.28 23.84 -2.67
CA SER A 247 8.57 22.66 -2.20
C SER A 247 7.59 22.11 -3.24
N SER A 248 7.56 20.78 -3.36
CA SER A 248 6.56 20.10 -4.17
C SER A 248 5.15 20.30 -3.57
N PRO A 249 4.10 20.51 -4.39
CA PRO A 249 2.73 20.60 -3.90
C PRO A 249 2.26 19.30 -3.22
N TRP A 250 2.90 18.17 -3.54
CA TRP A 250 2.58 16.85 -3.02
C TRP A 250 3.11 16.56 -1.62
N LEU A 251 4.20 17.24 -1.20
CA LEU A 251 4.94 16.91 0.02
C LEU A 251 4.44 17.64 1.29
N GLY A 252 3.23 18.20 1.24
CA GLY A 252 2.62 18.80 2.44
C GLY A 252 3.39 19.98 3.01
N GLY A 253 4.13 20.71 2.16
CA GLY A 253 4.82 21.94 2.50
C GLY A 253 6.30 21.77 2.90
N ILE A 254 6.89 20.60 2.71
CA ILE A 254 8.35 20.42 2.81
C ILE A 254 8.99 20.44 1.42
N ASP A 255 10.27 20.81 1.35
CA ASP A 255 11.12 20.67 0.19
C ASP A 255 11.98 19.42 0.37
N ALA A 256 11.95 18.49 -0.62
CA ALA A 256 12.76 17.27 -0.55
C ALA A 256 14.25 17.57 -0.55
N ASP A 257 14.68 18.70 -1.14
CA ASP A 257 16.07 19.10 -1.20
C ASP A 257 16.65 19.46 0.18
N ASP A 258 15.82 19.89 1.14
CA ASP A 258 16.21 20.07 2.55
C ASP A 258 16.64 18.73 3.20
N PHE A 259 16.26 17.60 2.59
CA PHE A 259 16.58 16.24 2.99
C PHE A 259 17.49 15.52 1.99
N GLY A 260 18.20 16.27 1.13
CA GLY A 260 19.08 15.73 0.09
C GLY A 260 18.34 15.01 -1.04
N GLY A 261 17.07 15.31 -1.28
CA GLY A 261 16.23 14.64 -2.27
C GLY A 261 15.84 13.20 -1.87
N ASP A 262 16.01 12.84 -0.60
CA ASP A 262 15.81 11.48 -0.10
C ASP A 262 14.38 11.26 0.40
N LEU A 263 13.69 10.26 -0.18
CA LEU A 263 12.33 9.89 0.18
C LEU A 263 12.20 9.54 1.68
N ILE A 264 13.11 8.69 2.17
CA ILE A 264 13.02 8.17 3.54
C ILE A 264 13.22 9.29 4.56
N ALA A 265 14.25 10.13 4.35
CA ALA A 265 14.51 11.27 5.23
C ALA A 265 13.36 12.28 5.21
N SER A 266 12.79 12.57 4.03
CA SER A 266 11.63 13.45 3.88
C SER A 266 10.39 12.91 4.63
N ALA A 267 10.04 11.64 4.42
CA ALA A 267 8.89 11.01 5.08
C ALA A 267 9.07 10.88 6.60
N ALA A 268 10.28 10.51 7.04
CA ALA A 268 10.63 10.41 8.46
C ALA A 268 10.52 11.74 9.19
N SER A 269 10.87 12.86 8.52
CA SER A 269 10.75 14.21 9.11
C SER A 269 9.32 14.58 9.48
N LEU A 270 8.34 13.95 8.81
CA LEU A 270 6.90 14.13 9.04
C LEU A 270 6.29 13.06 9.94
N GLY A 271 7.06 12.05 10.34
CA GLY A 271 6.62 10.99 11.27
C GLY A 271 5.57 10.05 10.70
N PHE A 272 5.63 9.73 9.40
CA PHE A 272 4.73 8.75 8.80
C PHE A 272 5.09 7.32 9.20
N ASP A 273 4.11 6.41 9.18
CA ASP A 273 4.28 5.02 9.60
C ASP A 273 4.82 4.11 8.49
N ALA A 274 4.62 4.50 7.23
CA ALA A 274 5.11 3.77 6.07
C ALA A 274 5.33 4.69 4.87
N VAL A 275 6.16 4.22 3.94
CA VAL A 275 6.27 4.77 2.59
C VAL A 275 5.77 3.73 1.58
N SER A 276 5.04 4.19 0.57
CA SER A 276 4.54 3.38 -0.52
C SER A 276 5.01 3.97 -1.86
N PRO A 277 6.24 3.68 -2.27
CA PRO A 277 6.82 4.19 -3.50
C PRO A 277 6.46 3.34 -4.71
N VAL A 278 6.53 3.93 -5.92
CA VAL A 278 6.61 3.14 -7.15
C VAL A 278 7.82 2.19 -7.07
N HIS A 279 7.66 0.94 -7.54
CA HIS A 279 8.70 -0.08 -7.38
C HIS A 279 9.94 0.16 -8.24
N GLY A 280 9.80 0.80 -9.40
CA GLY A 280 10.89 1.03 -10.34
C GLY A 280 10.55 1.95 -11.51
N THR A 281 11.51 2.15 -12.38
CA THR A 281 11.36 2.97 -13.60
C THR A 281 11.73 2.13 -14.82
N PRO A 282 10.87 2.10 -15.88
CA PRO A 282 9.54 2.70 -15.95
C PRO A 282 8.57 2.09 -14.91
N GLN A 283 7.53 2.84 -14.51
CA GLN A 283 6.60 2.46 -13.45
C GLN A 283 5.95 1.07 -13.65
N ASN A 284 5.64 0.70 -14.89
CA ASN A 284 5.06 -0.62 -15.22
C ASN A 284 6.12 -1.61 -15.74
N GLY A 285 7.42 -1.31 -15.54
CA GLY A 285 8.53 -2.16 -15.95
C GLY A 285 8.65 -3.40 -15.05
N LYS A 286 9.45 -4.36 -15.52
CA LYS A 286 9.73 -5.61 -14.81
C LYS A 286 11.22 -5.73 -14.56
N VAL A 287 11.62 -6.44 -13.53
CA VAL A 287 13.05 -6.64 -13.22
C VAL A 287 13.84 -7.26 -14.37
N ALA A 288 13.19 -8.02 -15.24
CA ALA A 288 13.81 -8.64 -16.42
C ALA A 288 13.85 -7.73 -17.65
N ASP A 289 13.19 -6.58 -17.65
CA ASP A 289 13.11 -5.71 -18.82
C ASP A 289 14.44 -4.95 -19.02
N PRO A 290 14.93 -4.83 -20.26
CA PRO A 290 16.07 -3.98 -20.54
C PRO A 290 15.79 -2.53 -20.12
N GLY A 291 16.72 -1.96 -19.33
CA GLY A 291 16.60 -0.56 -18.87
C GLY A 291 15.70 -0.37 -17.64
N TYR A 292 15.13 -1.43 -17.07
CA TYR A 292 14.48 -1.32 -15.79
C TYR A 292 15.48 -0.96 -14.69
N VAL A 293 15.11 0.03 -13.86
CA VAL A 293 15.89 0.42 -12.69
C VAL A 293 14.98 0.34 -11.47
N SER A 294 15.34 -0.49 -10.51
CA SER A 294 14.62 -0.58 -9.25
C SER A 294 14.72 0.76 -8.50
N TYR A 295 13.58 1.31 -8.12
CA TYR A 295 13.52 2.46 -7.22
C TYR A 295 13.59 2.02 -5.77
N VAL A 296 12.95 0.90 -5.43
CA VAL A 296 13.00 0.29 -4.10
C VAL A 296 14.21 -0.64 -4.03
N THR A 297 15.14 -0.34 -3.13
CA THR A 297 16.37 -1.11 -2.90
C THR A 297 16.43 -1.62 -1.47
N ALA A 298 17.24 -2.65 -1.21
CA ALA A 298 17.49 -3.14 0.15
C ALA A 298 18.04 -2.05 1.09
N ASP A 299 18.87 -1.14 0.59
CA ASP A 299 19.35 0.01 1.35
C ASP A 299 18.20 0.94 1.76
N MET A 300 17.30 1.27 0.81
CA MET A 300 16.11 2.08 1.10
C MET A 300 15.26 1.43 2.20
N VAL A 301 15.01 0.12 2.10
CA VAL A 301 14.23 -0.63 3.09
C VAL A 301 14.91 -0.60 4.47
N GLN A 302 16.20 -0.85 4.54
CA GLN A 302 16.95 -0.78 5.80
C GLN A 302 16.88 0.61 6.45
N ARG A 303 17.01 1.68 5.66
CA ARG A 303 16.90 3.05 6.15
C ARG A 303 15.48 3.38 6.63
N ALA A 304 14.44 2.91 5.92
CA ALA A 304 13.07 3.04 6.35
C ALA A 304 12.82 2.33 7.69
N HIS A 305 13.27 1.08 7.82
CA HIS A 305 13.17 0.31 9.07
C HIS A 305 13.93 0.98 10.22
N ALA A 306 15.13 1.53 9.96
CA ALA A 306 15.88 2.27 10.95
C ALA A 306 15.16 3.55 11.42
N ALA A 307 14.31 4.14 10.57
CA ALA A 307 13.45 5.26 10.88
C ALA A 307 12.07 4.84 11.44
N GLY A 308 11.83 3.54 11.66
CA GLY A 308 10.56 3.01 12.19
C GLY A 308 9.43 2.93 11.17
N MET A 309 9.72 3.06 9.87
CA MET A 309 8.74 3.03 8.79
C MET A 309 8.75 1.69 8.06
N GLN A 310 7.60 1.27 7.55
CA GLN A 310 7.46 0.16 6.61
C GLN A 310 7.59 0.63 5.16
N VAL A 311 7.89 -0.31 4.25
CA VAL A 311 7.99 -0.06 2.81
C VAL A 311 7.02 -1.00 2.07
N ILE A 312 6.02 -0.44 1.38
CA ILE A 312 4.95 -1.18 0.68
C ILE A 312 4.84 -0.65 -0.75
N PRO A 313 5.64 -1.14 -1.70
CA PRO A 313 5.65 -0.63 -3.08
C PRO A 313 4.39 -0.99 -3.86
N TRP A 314 4.10 -0.16 -4.89
CA TRP A 314 2.99 -0.27 -5.83
C TRP A 314 3.45 -0.07 -7.27
N THR A 315 2.70 -0.41 -8.31
CA THR A 315 1.81 -1.57 -8.41
C THR A 315 2.62 -2.68 -9.02
N VAL A 316 2.73 -3.81 -8.36
CA VAL A 316 3.67 -4.87 -8.74
C VAL A 316 2.90 -6.11 -9.18
N ASP A 317 2.99 -6.48 -10.48
CA ASP A 317 2.18 -7.55 -11.07
C ASP A 317 3.00 -8.70 -11.64
N ASP A 318 4.31 -8.52 -11.75
CA ASP A 318 5.26 -9.48 -12.28
C ASP A 318 5.90 -10.30 -11.15
N GLN A 319 5.78 -11.62 -11.20
CA GLN A 319 6.26 -12.50 -10.13
C GLN A 319 7.76 -12.40 -9.86
N PRO A 320 8.67 -12.34 -10.88
CA PRO A 320 10.08 -12.06 -10.64
C PRO A 320 10.34 -10.74 -9.92
N THR A 321 9.59 -9.67 -10.27
CA THR A 321 9.71 -8.37 -9.61
C THR A 321 9.19 -8.44 -8.17
N MET A 322 8.06 -9.11 -7.92
CA MET A 322 7.57 -9.39 -6.56
C MET A 322 8.62 -10.10 -5.72
N ARG A 323 9.26 -11.13 -6.28
CA ARG A 323 10.31 -11.90 -5.59
C ARG A 323 11.51 -11.03 -5.26
N ALA A 324 11.99 -10.23 -6.20
CA ALA A 324 13.13 -9.32 -5.97
C ALA A 324 12.84 -8.29 -4.86
N LEU A 325 11.62 -7.78 -4.77
CA LEU A 325 11.21 -6.86 -3.71
C LEU A 325 11.10 -7.54 -2.34
N ILE A 326 10.56 -8.78 -2.29
CA ILE A 326 10.56 -9.59 -1.06
C ILE A 326 11.99 -9.84 -0.60
N ASP A 327 12.90 -10.20 -1.51
CA ASP A 327 14.31 -10.43 -1.20
C ASP A 327 15.03 -9.13 -0.77
N ALA A 328 14.57 -7.96 -1.21
CA ALA A 328 15.03 -6.65 -0.73
C ALA A 328 14.49 -6.31 0.68
N GLY A 329 13.53 -7.07 1.21
CA GLY A 329 13.03 -6.95 2.57
C GLY A 329 11.84 -6.02 2.74
N VAL A 330 11.04 -5.74 1.69
CA VAL A 330 9.83 -4.93 1.81
C VAL A 330 8.79 -5.58 2.73
N ASP A 331 7.95 -4.79 3.36
CA ASP A 331 6.97 -5.23 4.36
C ASP A 331 5.63 -5.68 3.74
N GLY A 332 5.38 -5.30 2.49
CA GLY A 332 4.18 -5.64 1.75
C GLY A 332 4.29 -5.24 0.29
N ILE A 333 3.28 -5.56 -0.49
CA ILE A 333 3.18 -5.20 -1.92
C ILE A 333 1.71 -4.94 -2.26
N ILE A 334 1.45 -3.83 -2.97
CA ILE A 334 0.17 -3.54 -3.61
C ILE A 334 0.20 -4.11 -5.04
N THR A 335 -0.78 -4.96 -5.39
CA THR A 335 -0.82 -5.68 -6.67
C THR A 335 -2.23 -5.76 -7.26
N ASP A 336 -2.33 -5.71 -8.60
CA ASP A 336 -3.54 -5.97 -9.37
C ASP A 336 -3.93 -7.46 -9.36
N TYR A 337 -2.95 -8.34 -9.10
CA TYR A 337 -3.10 -9.80 -9.16
C TYR A 337 -2.71 -10.47 -7.83
N PRO A 338 -3.52 -10.35 -6.78
CA PRO A 338 -3.18 -10.87 -5.46
C PRO A 338 -2.86 -12.36 -5.44
N TYR A 339 -3.46 -13.18 -6.33
CA TYR A 339 -3.13 -14.60 -6.43
C TYR A 339 -1.68 -14.85 -6.86
N ARG A 340 -1.11 -14.01 -7.75
CA ARG A 340 0.31 -14.14 -8.16
C ARG A 340 1.25 -13.88 -6.99
N LEU A 341 0.95 -12.86 -6.20
CA LEU A 341 1.75 -12.56 -5.00
C LEU A 341 1.64 -13.69 -3.97
N ARG A 342 0.46 -14.30 -3.81
CA ARG A 342 0.29 -15.50 -2.96
C ARG A 342 1.18 -16.66 -3.43
N GLU A 343 1.27 -16.91 -4.75
CA GLU A 343 2.14 -17.94 -5.33
C GLU A 343 3.61 -17.66 -5.02
N VAL A 344 4.07 -16.41 -5.18
CA VAL A 344 5.44 -15.99 -4.84
C VAL A 344 5.71 -16.16 -3.34
N MET A 345 4.78 -15.73 -2.48
CA MET A 345 4.89 -15.90 -1.02
C MET A 345 4.96 -17.38 -0.64
N ALA A 346 4.10 -18.24 -1.22
CA ALA A 346 4.14 -19.68 -0.98
C ALA A 346 5.48 -20.31 -1.40
N GLY A 347 5.98 -19.93 -2.57
CA GLY A 347 7.30 -20.37 -3.07
C GLY A 347 8.47 -19.86 -2.22
N ALA A 348 8.27 -18.80 -1.46
CA ALA A 348 9.23 -18.28 -0.48
C ALA A 348 9.06 -18.87 0.93
N GLY A 349 8.10 -19.79 1.14
CA GLY A 349 7.81 -20.38 2.45
C GLY A 349 7.14 -19.42 3.44
N MET A 350 6.57 -18.31 2.94
CA MET A 350 5.92 -17.29 3.78
C MET A 350 4.50 -17.73 4.18
N LYS A 351 4.04 -17.25 5.33
CA LYS A 351 2.66 -17.48 5.79
C LYS A 351 1.67 -16.72 4.89
N LEU A 352 0.69 -17.43 4.35
CA LEU A 352 -0.33 -16.84 3.49
C LEU A 352 -1.48 -16.25 4.30
N PRO A 353 -2.05 -15.10 3.87
CA PRO A 353 -3.31 -14.60 4.41
C PRO A 353 -4.44 -15.60 4.19
N ARG A 354 -5.40 -15.62 5.12
CA ARG A 354 -6.58 -16.47 5.04
C ARG A 354 -7.55 -15.98 3.95
N SER A 355 -8.15 -16.92 3.20
CA SER A 355 -9.27 -16.66 2.30
C SER A 355 -10.60 -16.61 3.05
N PHE A 356 -11.52 -15.77 2.58
CA PHE A 356 -12.84 -15.57 3.17
C PHE A 356 -13.91 -15.68 2.08
N GLU A 357 -14.48 -16.86 1.92
CA GLU A 357 -15.60 -17.08 1.02
C GLU A 357 -16.92 -16.65 1.67
N LEU A 358 -17.84 -16.12 0.86
CA LEU A 358 -19.18 -15.85 1.32
C LEU A 358 -19.87 -17.19 1.64
N GLN A 359 -20.23 -17.39 2.91
CA GLN A 359 -20.96 -18.59 3.30
C GLN A 359 -22.39 -18.51 2.73
N PRO A 360 -22.87 -19.54 1.98
CA PRO A 360 -24.28 -19.62 1.62
C PRO A 360 -25.10 -19.50 2.91
N GLY A 361 -26.09 -18.63 2.91
CA GLY A 361 -26.92 -18.37 4.08
C GLY A 361 -27.49 -19.66 4.67
N ARG A 362 -27.32 -19.81 6.00
CA ARG A 362 -28.06 -20.83 6.78
C ARG A 362 -29.50 -20.40 6.95
#